data_957cb3827d7013469e393b068187b9ac
#
_entry.id   957cb3827d7013469e393b068187b9ac
#
_cell.length_a   1.000
_cell.length_b   1.000
_cell.length_c   1.000
_cell.angle_alpha   90.00
_cell.angle_beta   90.00
_cell.angle_gamma   90.00
#
_symmetry.space_group_name_H-M   'P 1'
#
loop_
_entity.id
_entity.type
_entity.pdbx_description
1 polymer ?
#
loop_
_entity_poly.entity_id
_entity_poly.type
_entity_poly.pdbx_seq_one_letter_code
_entity_poly.pdbx_strand_id
1 'polypeptide(L)'
;IEEDASVKHRTAKPDFTASDVEGAKTLKKFPADWKPQLATLTDEVFDNEEWAFETKYDGYRAFVQINKGKVSLVSRNGLSFNSKYGSLVEAFSGITEDMILEGEIVVEDKEGKSRFQWLQYYQENPNQGTLKIYVFDILYFNGFDITSLTLLQRKKILEAVLPQSEQIIYSKHTVGNGSKALKEVEKKGGEGLIAKKLTSRYAVDKRSKEWLKIKVTKEQEMVIGGFTDPKGGRHGFGSLLLGYYEKGKLIYAGKVGTGFNDDSLNDMYKRLKKLETDKSPFSLKPKERTAHWIKPELVAQIKYTEWTETNSLRHPVFLALREDKDPKNVGREVADHIVPEETEIPRKAEKTKRTVSDKKPAKKET
;
A
#
# COMPACT_ATOMS: atom_id res chain seq x y z
N ILE A 1 28.53 -4.35 33.65
CA ILE A 1 27.30 -5.14 33.81
C ILE A 1 26.41 -4.66 32.71
N GLU A 2 26.42 -5.36 31.58
CA GLU A 2 25.60 -5.15 30.42
C GLU A 2 24.18 -5.65 30.75
N GLU A 3 23.21 -4.80 30.78
CA GLU A 3 21.81 -5.20 30.81
C GLU A 3 21.40 -5.63 29.40
N ASP A 4 21.18 -6.93 29.25
CA ASP A 4 20.65 -7.63 28.10
C ASP A 4 19.24 -7.09 27.80
N ALA A 5 19.11 -6.27 26.75
CA ALA A 5 17.84 -5.80 26.22
C ALA A 5 17.14 -6.94 25.46
N SER A 6 16.78 -8.00 26.19
CA SER A 6 15.93 -9.06 25.64
C SER A 6 14.58 -8.49 25.25
N VAL A 7 14.32 -8.45 23.94
CA VAL A 7 13.01 -8.17 23.34
C VAL A 7 11.99 -9.10 24.02
N LYS A 8 11.16 -8.53 24.88
CA LYS A 8 10.06 -9.27 25.53
C LYS A 8 9.04 -9.62 24.46
N HIS A 9 9.22 -10.77 23.81
CA HIS A 9 8.17 -11.38 23.01
C HIS A 9 6.99 -11.68 23.94
N ARG A 10 5.92 -10.95 23.77
CA ARG A 10 4.67 -11.19 24.46
C ARG A 10 4.00 -12.40 23.81
N THR A 11 4.36 -13.63 24.28
CA THR A 11 3.62 -14.85 24.00
C THR A 11 2.31 -14.85 24.81
N ALA A 12 1.42 -13.90 24.52
CA ALA A 12 0.04 -14.08 24.89
C ALA A 12 -0.53 -15.00 23.81
N LYS A 13 -0.73 -16.30 24.12
CA LYS A 13 -1.65 -17.12 23.31
C LYS A 13 -2.96 -16.36 23.31
N PRO A 14 -3.43 -15.84 22.16
CA PRO A 14 -4.77 -15.32 22.11
C PRO A 14 -5.68 -16.49 22.42
N ASP A 15 -6.62 -16.32 23.35
CA ASP A 15 -7.70 -17.27 23.58
C ASP A 15 -8.62 -17.25 22.34
N PHE A 16 -8.09 -17.76 21.19
CA PHE A 16 -8.87 -17.94 19.99
C PHE A 16 -9.82 -19.09 20.20
N THR A 17 -11.10 -18.76 20.25
CA THR A 17 -12.17 -19.75 20.26
C THR A 17 -12.54 -20.14 18.83
N ALA A 18 -13.16 -21.29 18.64
CA ALA A 18 -13.67 -21.71 17.34
C ALA A 18 -14.62 -20.65 16.69
N SER A 19 -15.25 -19.80 17.51
CA SER A 19 -16.12 -18.71 17.05
C SER A 19 -15.37 -17.57 16.34
N ASP A 20 -14.08 -17.37 16.64
CA ASP A 20 -13.27 -16.30 16.02
C ASP A 20 -12.90 -16.63 14.58
N VAL A 21 -12.93 -17.91 14.21
CA VAL A 21 -12.65 -18.42 12.85
C VAL A 21 -13.87 -19.03 12.20
N GLU A 22 -15.08 -18.88 12.78
CA GLU A 22 -16.31 -19.36 12.17
C GLU A 22 -16.50 -18.74 10.77
N GLY A 23 -16.75 -19.59 9.77
CA GLY A 23 -16.84 -19.21 8.37
C GLY A 23 -15.49 -19.24 7.63
N ALA A 24 -14.36 -19.50 8.32
CA ALA A 24 -13.07 -19.74 7.70
C ALA A 24 -12.98 -21.14 7.08
N LYS A 25 -12.11 -21.27 6.07
CA LYS A 25 -11.90 -22.55 5.39
C LYS A 25 -10.67 -23.26 5.95
N THR A 26 -10.85 -24.48 6.45
CA THR A 26 -9.72 -25.32 6.89
C THR A 26 -8.85 -25.74 5.71
N LEU A 27 -7.54 -25.55 5.82
CA LEU A 27 -6.54 -25.99 4.85
C LEU A 27 -5.68 -27.12 5.43
N LYS A 28 -5.42 -28.16 4.63
CA LYS A 28 -4.56 -29.28 5.01
C LYS A 28 -3.06 -28.95 4.91
N LYS A 29 -2.70 -27.91 4.15
CA LYS A 29 -1.32 -27.48 3.90
C LYS A 29 -1.23 -25.96 3.98
N PHE A 30 -0.08 -25.47 4.42
CA PHE A 30 0.24 -24.05 4.40
C PHE A 30 0.23 -23.53 2.95
N PRO A 31 -0.53 -22.49 2.64
CA PRO A 31 -0.61 -21.93 1.29
C PRO A 31 0.59 -21.00 1.05
N ALA A 32 1.43 -21.33 0.07
CA ALA A 32 2.66 -20.56 -0.21
C ALA A 32 2.43 -19.42 -1.23
N ASP A 33 1.50 -19.61 -2.18
CA ASP A 33 1.31 -18.70 -3.31
C ASP A 33 0.10 -17.79 -3.07
N TRP A 34 0.36 -16.63 -2.47
CA TRP A 34 -0.65 -15.59 -2.29
C TRP A 34 -0.46 -14.44 -3.27
N LYS A 35 -1.58 -13.91 -3.73
CA LYS A 35 -1.60 -12.71 -4.53
C LYS A 35 -2.47 -11.64 -3.88
N PRO A 36 -2.04 -10.36 -3.92
CA PRO A 36 -2.73 -9.32 -3.20
C PRO A 36 -4.05 -8.93 -3.84
N GLN A 37 -5.03 -8.58 -3.01
CA GLN A 37 -6.17 -7.79 -3.45
C GLN A 37 -5.71 -6.40 -3.86
N LEU A 38 -6.26 -5.87 -4.95
CA LEU A 38 -5.92 -4.55 -5.48
C LEU A 38 -7.04 -3.54 -5.18
N ALA A 39 -6.64 -2.34 -4.76
CA ALA A 39 -7.55 -1.24 -4.56
C ALA A 39 -7.85 -0.49 -5.87
N THR A 40 -9.08 0.00 -6.03
CA THR A 40 -9.50 0.88 -7.12
C THR A 40 -9.15 2.32 -6.80
N LEU A 41 -8.66 3.09 -7.76
CA LEU A 41 -8.41 4.52 -7.57
C LEU A 41 -9.73 5.28 -7.60
N THR A 42 -9.97 6.13 -6.62
CA THR A 42 -11.03 7.13 -6.64
C THR A 42 -10.45 8.54 -6.48
N ASP A 43 -11.08 9.52 -7.06
CA ASP A 43 -10.70 10.94 -6.99
C ASP A 43 -11.43 11.69 -5.87
N GLU A 44 -12.42 11.06 -5.24
CA GLU A 44 -13.17 11.64 -4.15
C GLU A 44 -12.89 10.97 -2.80
N VAL A 45 -12.77 11.80 -1.77
CA VAL A 45 -12.83 11.37 -0.38
C VAL A 45 -14.28 11.39 0.10
N PHE A 46 -14.62 10.47 0.98
CA PHE A 46 -15.98 10.34 1.54
C PHE A 46 -15.92 9.99 3.03
N ASP A 47 -17.03 10.26 3.72
CA ASP A 47 -17.27 9.87 5.10
C ASP A 47 -18.39 8.82 5.10
N ASN A 48 -18.15 7.63 5.66
CA ASN A 48 -19.12 6.54 5.71
C ASN A 48 -18.73 5.53 6.79
N GLU A 49 -19.61 5.27 7.77
CA GLU A 49 -19.38 4.39 8.93
C GLU A 49 -19.17 2.90 8.57
N GLU A 50 -19.49 2.49 7.34
CA GLU A 50 -19.20 1.13 6.88
C GLU A 50 -17.76 0.96 6.39
N TRP A 51 -16.93 2.03 6.43
CA TRP A 51 -15.59 2.03 5.88
C TRP A 51 -14.52 2.37 6.90
N ALA A 52 -13.44 1.62 6.83
CA ALA A 52 -12.19 1.89 7.54
C ALA A 52 -11.22 2.63 6.61
N PHE A 53 -10.60 3.69 7.12
CA PHE A 53 -9.61 4.50 6.41
C PHE A 53 -8.23 4.30 7.05
N GLU A 54 -7.30 3.77 6.30
CA GLU A 54 -5.91 3.52 6.69
C GLU A 54 -4.97 4.46 5.94
N THR A 55 -3.83 4.81 6.53
CA THR A 55 -2.77 5.51 5.82
C THR A 55 -2.29 4.68 4.63
N LYS A 56 -2.19 5.29 3.46
CA LYS A 56 -1.51 4.70 2.33
C LYS A 56 -0.02 4.94 2.51
N TYR A 57 0.69 3.91 2.97
CA TYR A 57 2.13 3.96 3.13
C TYR A 57 2.83 3.91 1.77
N ASP A 58 3.94 4.63 1.66
CA ASP A 58 4.80 4.62 0.47
C ASP A 58 5.98 3.68 0.71
N GLY A 59 5.85 2.45 0.22
CA GLY A 59 6.80 1.38 0.47
C GLY A 59 6.69 0.20 -0.49
N TYR A 60 7.15 -0.96 -0.04
CA TYR A 60 6.98 -2.25 -0.73
C TYR A 60 5.95 -3.11 -0.02
N ARG A 61 4.86 -3.40 -0.71
CA ARG A 61 3.86 -4.35 -0.23
C ARG A 61 4.42 -5.75 -0.17
N ALA A 62 4.29 -6.39 0.99
CA ALA A 62 4.84 -7.70 1.25
C ALA A 62 3.88 -8.61 2.02
N PHE A 63 4.02 -9.90 1.79
CA PHE A 63 3.48 -10.94 2.65
C PHE A 63 4.57 -11.38 3.63
N VAL A 64 4.21 -11.48 4.91
CA VAL A 64 5.01 -12.15 5.93
C VAL A 64 4.41 -13.54 6.12
N GLN A 65 5.14 -14.56 5.69
CA GLN A 65 4.73 -15.95 5.80
C GLN A 65 5.51 -16.60 6.94
N ILE A 66 4.83 -17.07 7.97
CA ILE A 66 5.41 -17.79 9.10
C ILE A 66 4.84 -19.21 9.06
N ASN A 67 5.71 -20.18 8.83
CA ASN A 67 5.34 -21.60 8.73
C ASN A 67 6.31 -22.43 9.56
N LYS A 68 5.81 -23.05 10.63
CA LYS A 68 6.60 -23.83 11.59
C LYS A 68 7.83 -23.06 12.10
N GLY A 69 7.63 -21.80 12.46
CA GLY A 69 8.68 -20.90 12.95
C GLY A 69 9.62 -20.35 11.88
N LYS A 70 9.48 -20.76 10.61
CA LYS A 70 10.28 -20.21 9.50
C LYS A 70 9.60 -18.99 8.90
N VAL A 71 10.30 -17.85 8.92
CA VAL A 71 9.82 -16.58 8.38
C VAL A 71 10.27 -16.38 6.94
N SER A 72 9.35 -15.92 6.09
CA SER A 72 9.63 -15.51 4.71
C SER A 72 8.92 -14.21 4.41
N LEU A 73 9.66 -13.21 3.95
CA LEU A 73 9.13 -11.97 3.39
C LEU A 73 9.05 -12.10 1.88
N VAL A 74 7.86 -11.93 1.32
CA VAL A 74 7.61 -12.14 -0.11
C VAL A 74 6.91 -10.92 -0.69
N SER A 75 7.44 -10.38 -1.78
CA SER A 75 6.82 -9.25 -2.48
C SER A 75 5.49 -9.66 -3.11
N ARG A 76 4.70 -8.68 -3.53
CA ARG A 76 3.44 -8.92 -4.29
C ARG A 76 3.61 -9.79 -5.55
N ASN A 77 4.80 -9.83 -6.14
CA ASN A 77 5.12 -10.62 -7.34
C ASN A 77 5.88 -11.93 -7.02
N GLY A 78 5.95 -12.33 -5.76
CA GLY A 78 6.60 -13.58 -5.34
C GLY A 78 8.12 -13.49 -5.18
N LEU A 79 8.74 -12.30 -5.28
CA LEU A 79 10.17 -12.14 -5.04
C LEU A 79 10.48 -12.18 -3.54
N SER A 80 11.54 -12.89 -3.16
CA SER A 80 11.98 -12.92 -1.77
C SER A 80 12.64 -11.60 -1.36
N PHE A 81 12.21 -11.08 -0.22
CA PHE A 81 12.79 -9.91 0.45
C PHE A 81 13.68 -10.27 1.64
N ASN A 82 13.88 -11.56 1.93
CA ASN A 82 14.61 -12.02 3.13
C ASN A 82 16.02 -11.45 3.20
N SER A 83 16.79 -11.51 2.11
CA SER A 83 18.16 -10.99 2.07
C SER A 83 18.22 -9.47 2.13
N LYS A 84 17.19 -8.79 1.58
CA LYS A 84 17.14 -7.33 1.53
C LYS A 84 16.74 -6.71 2.88
N TYR A 85 15.85 -7.37 3.63
CA TYR A 85 15.28 -6.88 4.88
C TYR A 85 15.42 -7.90 6.01
N GLY A 86 16.64 -8.42 6.23
CA GLY A 86 16.94 -9.48 7.21
C GLY A 86 16.51 -9.13 8.63
N SER A 87 16.65 -7.86 9.05
CA SER A 87 16.23 -7.42 10.39
C SER A 87 14.71 -7.53 10.62
N LEU A 88 13.89 -7.39 9.56
CA LEU A 88 12.45 -7.68 9.67
C LEU A 88 12.18 -9.18 9.79
N VAL A 89 12.97 -10.04 9.12
CA VAL A 89 12.86 -11.50 9.29
C VAL A 89 13.15 -11.87 10.73
N GLU A 90 14.19 -11.28 11.32
CA GLU A 90 14.56 -11.47 12.73
C GLU A 90 13.49 -10.96 13.69
N ALA A 91 12.86 -9.81 13.38
CA ALA A 91 11.79 -9.24 14.21
C ALA A 91 10.56 -10.16 14.31
N PHE A 92 10.30 -11.01 13.31
CA PHE A 92 9.26 -12.03 13.33
C PHE A 92 9.74 -13.39 13.85
N SER A 93 11.01 -13.53 14.18
CA SER A 93 11.53 -14.80 14.69
C SER A 93 10.95 -15.14 16.07
N GLY A 94 10.82 -16.43 16.37
CA GLY A 94 10.26 -16.89 17.65
C GLY A 94 8.72 -16.96 17.69
N ILE A 95 8.02 -16.53 16.64
CA ILE A 95 6.57 -16.74 16.51
C ILE A 95 6.34 -18.22 16.15
N THR A 96 5.50 -18.89 16.94
CA THR A 96 5.20 -20.33 16.79
C THR A 96 3.96 -20.60 15.96
N GLU A 97 3.07 -19.62 15.87
CA GLU A 97 1.82 -19.70 15.11
C GLU A 97 2.10 -19.63 13.60
N ASP A 98 1.46 -20.54 12.86
CA ASP A 98 1.49 -20.47 11.40
C ASP A 98 0.57 -19.35 10.90
N MET A 99 1.12 -18.35 10.20
CA MET A 99 0.32 -17.22 9.72
C MET A 99 0.84 -16.63 8.42
N ILE A 100 -0.08 -15.97 7.70
CA ILE A 100 0.24 -15.12 6.56
C ILE A 100 -0.35 -13.74 6.83
N LEU A 101 0.56 -12.80 7.04
CA LEU A 101 0.26 -11.39 7.24
C LEU A 101 0.52 -10.62 5.96
N GLU A 102 -0.18 -9.50 5.79
CA GLU A 102 0.07 -8.57 4.71
C GLU A 102 0.35 -7.18 5.25
N GLY A 103 1.40 -6.54 4.71
CA GLY A 103 1.83 -5.23 5.18
C GLY A 103 2.59 -4.44 4.13
N GLU A 104 2.95 -3.22 4.49
CA GLU A 104 3.83 -2.34 3.70
C GLU A 104 5.15 -2.15 4.43
N ILE A 105 6.26 -2.53 3.78
CA ILE A 105 7.62 -2.31 4.29
C ILE A 105 8.04 -0.89 3.93
N VAL A 106 8.49 -0.12 4.92
CA VAL A 106 8.93 1.26 4.76
C VAL A 106 10.25 1.52 5.47
N VAL A 107 10.95 2.57 5.08
CA VAL A 107 12.02 3.18 5.87
C VAL A 107 11.56 4.57 6.26
N GLU A 108 11.54 4.84 7.56
CA GLU A 108 11.14 6.15 8.11
C GLU A 108 12.32 6.97 8.56
N ASP A 109 12.22 8.28 8.34
CA ASP A 109 13.15 9.25 8.93
C ASP A 109 12.84 9.49 10.42
N LYS A 110 13.62 10.37 11.06
CA LYS A 110 13.48 10.69 12.48
C LYS A 110 12.15 11.37 12.82
N GLU A 111 11.49 11.96 11.84
CA GLU A 111 10.17 12.59 11.95
C GLU A 111 9.04 11.58 11.70
N GLY A 112 9.36 10.30 11.42
CA GLY A 112 8.39 9.23 11.14
C GLY A 112 7.78 9.32 9.74
N LYS A 113 8.44 9.98 8.80
CA LYS A 113 8.00 10.08 7.41
C LYS A 113 8.67 8.99 6.57
N SER A 114 7.87 8.24 5.81
CA SER A 114 8.36 7.23 4.87
C SER A 114 9.21 7.87 3.77
N ARG A 115 10.36 7.27 3.52
CA ARG A 115 11.32 7.69 2.49
C ARG A 115 11.56 6.53 1.53
N PHE A 116 10.80 6.48 0.45
CA PHE A 116 10.85 5.37 -0.52
C PHE A 116 12.25 5.17 -1.12
N GLN A 117 12.98 6.24 -1.42
CA GLN A 117 14.35 6.14 -1.92
C GLN A 117 15.29 5.45 -0.92
N TRP A 118 15.11 5.69 0.39
CA TRP A 118 15.91 5.00 1.42
C TRP A 118 15.58 3.52 1.50
N LEU A 119 14.32 3.17 1.30
CA LEU A 119 13.90 1.77 1.21
C LEU A 119 14.51 1.06 0.00
N GLN A 120 14.60 1.76 -1.14
CA GLN A 120 15.21 1.23 -2.37
C GLN A 120 16.68 0.88 -2.18
N TYR A 121 17.44 1.77 -1.52
CA TYR A 121 18.89 1.64 -1.28
C TYR A 121 19.22 1.20 0.15
N TYR A 122 18.29 0.49 0.82
CA TYR A 122 18.43 0.14 2.23
C TYR A 122 19.66 -0.73 2.51
N GLN A 123 20.03 -1.64 1.60
CA GLN A 123 21.20 -2.51 1.79
C GLN A 123 22.52 -1.74 1.76
N GLU A 124 22.60 -0.71 0.93
CA GLU A 124 23.78 0.16 0.83
C GLU A 124 23.89 1.14 1.99
N ASN A 125 22.75 1.54 2.57
CA ASN A 125 22.66 2.56 3.62
C ASN A 125 21.66 2.19 4.74
N PRO A 126 21.88 1.10 5.48
CA PRO A 126 20.89 0.61 6.45
C PRO A 126 20.66 1.53 7.66
N ASN A 127 21.60 2.43 7.94
CA ASN A 127 21.52 3.37 9.06
C ASN A 127 20.89 4.73 8.70
N GLN A 128 20.39 4.91 7.47
CA GLN A 128 19.83 6.18 7.03
C GLN A 128 18.46 6.47 7.66
N GLY A 129 17.72 5.41 8.04
CA GLY A 129 16.40 5.52 8.68
C GLY A 129 16.00 4.23 9.39
N THR A 130 14.81 4.19 9.95
CA THR A 130 14.27 3.03 10.66
C THR A 130 13.43 2.18 9.71
N LEU A 131 13.85 0.91 9.52
CA LEU A 131 13.09 -0.07 8.73
C LEU A 131 11.91 -0.60 9.55
N LYS A 132 10.70 -0.51 9.00
CA LYS A 132 9.45 -0.95 9.63
C LYS A 132 8.55 -1.67 8.64
N ILE A 133 7.60 -2.44 9.16
CA ILE A 133 6.48 -2.97 8.41
C ILE A 133 5.16 -2.57 9.09
N TYR A 134 4.28 -1.95 8.32
CA TYR A 134 2.91 -1.64 8.74
C TYR A 134 1.99 -2.77 8.27
N VAL A 135 1.59 -3.63 9.21
CA VAL A 135 0.75 -4.79 8.93
C VAL A 135 -0.71 -4.38 8.95
N PHE A 136 -1.40 -4.61 7.84
CA PHE A 136 -2.78 -4.13 7.65
C PHE A 136 -3.81 -5.24 7.42
N ASP A 137 -3.40 -6.50 7.18
CA ASP A 137 -4.31 -7.64 7.03
C ASP A 137 -3.66 -8.96 7.47
N ILE A 138 -4.50 -9.97 7.72
CA ILE A 138 -4.10 -11.35 7.98
C ILE A 138 -5.00 -12.27 7.15
N LEU A 139 -4.39 -13.23 6.46
CA LEU A 139 -5.08 -14.05 5.45
C LEU A 139 -5.16 -15.52 5.83
N TYR A 140 -4.23 -15.99 6.64
CA TYR A 140 -4.14 -17.37 7.12
C TYR A 140 -3.67 -17.38 8.58
N PHE A 141 -4.27 -18.25 9.38
CA PHE A 141 -3.91 -18.45 10.77
C PHE A 141 -4.13 -19.92 11.19
N ASN A 142 -3.06 -20.59 11.66
CA ASN A 142 -3.10 -21.93 12.28
C ASN A 142 -3.99 -22.97 11.58
N GLY A 143 -3.84 -23.14 10.26
CA GLY A 143 -4.62 -24.12 9.48
C GLY A 143 -5.89 -23.56 8.84
N PHE A 144 -6.22 -22.29 9.06
CA PHE A 144 -7.42 -21.67 8.51
C PHE A 144 -7.10 -20.59 7.47
N ASP A 145 -7.67 -20.71 6.27
CA ASP A 145 -7.82 -19.59 5.33
C ASP A 145 -8.96 -18.72 5.81
N ILE A 146 -8.63 -17.51 6.23
CA ILE A 146 -9.57 -16.54 6.79
C ILE A 146 -9.94 -15.41 5.82
N THR A 147 -9.60 -15.54 4.55
CA THR A 147 -9.96 -14.56 3.50
C THR A 147 -11.47 -14.42 3.31
N SER A 148 -12.25 -15.44 3.66
CA SER A 148 -13.71 -15.43 3.66
C SER A 148 -14.35 -14.62 4.78
N LEU A 149 -13.59 -14.31 5.84
CA LEU A 149 -14.06 -13.46 6.94
C LEU A 149 -14.15 -12.00 6.49
N THR A 150 -14.98 -11.23 7.17
CA THR A 150 -15.06 -9.79 6.97
C THR A 150 -13.75 -9.10 7.36
N LEU A 151 -13.45 -7.93 6.79
CA LEU A 151 -12.28 -7.14 7.17
C LEU A 151 -12.26 -6.88 8.70
N LEU A 152 -13.40 -6.54 9.28
CA LEU A 152 -13.50 -6.29 10.72
C LEU A 152 -13.08 -7.51 11.57
N GLN A 153 -13.50 -8.72 11.16
CA GLN A 153 -13.09 -9.97 11.83
C GLN A 153 -11.59 -10.20 11.67
N ARG A 154 -11.06 -10.07 10.45
CA ARG A 154 -9.62 -10.23 10.20
C ARG A 154 -8.78 -9.22 10.99
N LYS A 155 -9.23 -7.96 11.09
CA LYS A 155 -8.53 -6.94 11.89
C LYS A 155 -8.50 -7.26 13.38
N LYS A 156 -9.59 -7.79 13.94
CA LYS A 156 -9.61 -8.26 15.35
C LYS A 156 -8.61 -9.39 15.57
N ILE A 157 -8.55 -10.35 14.65
CA ILE A 157 -7.57 -11.44 14.71
C ILE A 157 -6.16 -10.86 14.64
N LEU A 158 -5.88 -10.02 13.64
CA LEU A 158 -4.58 -9.39 13.45
C LEU A 158 -4.10 -8.64 14.69
N GLU A 159 -4.98 -7.82 15.29
CA GLU A 159 -4.64 -7.04 16.48
C GLU A 159 -4.30 -7.94 17.69
N ALA A 160 -4.98 -9.10 17.81
CA ALA A 160 -4.74 -10.05 18.87
C ALA A 160 -3.45 -10.86 18.72
N VAL A 161 -3.03 -11.19 17.46
CA VAL A 161 -1.89 -12.08 17.20
C VAL A 161 -0.62 -11.35 16.78
N LEU A 162 -0.70 -10.09 16.34
CA LEU A 162 0.46 -9.36 15.86
C LEU A 162 1.45 -9.09 17.00
N PRO A 163 2.72 -9.52 16.90
CA PRO A 163 3.72 -9.20 17.89
C PRO A 163 3.95 -7.68 17.92
N GLN A 164 4.11 -7.14 19.10
CA GLN A 164 4.44 -5.72 19.27
C GLN A 164 5.93 -5.52 19.29
N SER A 165 6.47 -4.74 18.35
CA SER A 165 7.86 -4.34 18.32
C SER A 165 8.01 -2.94 17.69
N GLU A 166 9.19 -2.37 17.77
CA GLU A 166 9.50 -1.09 17.11
C GLU A 166 9.46 -1.17 15.58
N GLN A 167 9.67 -2.36 15.03
CA GLN A 167 9.70 -2.61 13.58
C GLN A 167 8.37 -3.15 13.03
N ILE A 168 7.55 -3.80 13.87
CA ILE A 168 6.28 -4.42 13.47
C ILE A 168 5.15 -3.57 14.03
N ILE A 169 4.45 -2.88 13.15
CA ILE A 169 3.43 -1.91 13.54
C ILE A 169 2.06 -2.35 12.98
N TYR A 170 1.05 -2.39 13.82
CA TYR A 170 -0.33 -2.53 13.37
C TYR A 170 -0.78 -1.28 12.60
N SER A 171 -1.25 -1.44 11.36
CA SER A 171 -1.81 -0.34 10.57
C SER A 171 -3.15 0.11 11.17
N LYS A 172 -3.11 1.20 11.94
CA LYS A 172 -4.30 1.81 12.55
C LYS A 172 -5.24 2.34 11.48
N HIS A 173 -6.54 2.31 11.78
CA HIS A 173 -7.58 2.81 10.90
C HIS A 173 -8.55 3.71 11.66
N THR A 174 -9.21 4.59 10.93
CA THR A 174 -10.33 5.41 11.41
C THR A 174 -11.59 4.93 10.71
N VAL A 175 -12.68 4.76 11.44
CA VAL A 175 -13.99 4.41 10.86
C VAL A 175 -14.80 5.67 10.60
N GLY A 176 -15.47 5.74 9.45
CA GLY A 176 -16.46 6.77 9.12
C GLY A 176 -15.88 8.09 8.60
N ASN A 177 -14.76 8.55 9.13
CA ASN A 177 -14.25 9.91 8.96
C ASN A 177 -13.09 10.02 7.94
N GLY A 178 -13.33 9.68 6.69
CA GLY A 178 -12.31 9.70 5.63
C GLY A 178 -11.78 11.08 5.32
N SER A 179 -12.65 12.10 5.28
CA SER A 179 -12.28 13.50 5.03
C SER A 179 -11.32 14.04 6.09
N LYS A 180 -11.54 13.72 7.37
CA LYS A 180 -10.64 14.10 8.46
C LYS A 180 -9.33 13.33 8.36
N ALA A 181 -9.39 12.03 8.13
CA ALA A 181 -8.21 11.18 8.00
C ALA A 181 -7.30 11.64 6.84
N LEU A 182 -7.88 12.03 5.68
CA LEU A 182 -7.11 12.53 4.54
C LEU A 182 -6.37 13.82 4.87
N LYS A 183 -7.03 14.78 5.54
CA LYS A 183 -6.40 16.04 5.98
C LYS A 183 -5.24 15.79 6.95
N GLU A 184 -5.36 14.82 7.85
CA GLU A 184 -4.28 14.46 8.78
C GLU A 184 -3.08 13.85 8.05
N VAL A 185 -3.33 12.97 7.07
CA VAL A 185 -2.28 12.37 6.22
C VAL A 185 -1.60 13.45 5.36
N GLU A 186 -2.36 14.33 4.74
CA GLU A 186 -1.84 15.45 3.94
C GLU A 186 -0.94 16.37 4.77
N LYS A 187 -1.38 16.75 5.98
CA LYS A 187 -0.59 17.58 6.91
C LYS A 187 0.75 16.95 7.27
N LYS A 188 0.81 15.63 7.36
CA LYS A 188 2.04 14.86 7.60
C LYS A 188 2.86 14.61 6.33
N GLY A 189 2.39 15.06 5.17
CA GLY A 189 3.02 14.84 3.87
C GLY A 189 2.98 13.39 3.41
N GLY A 190 1.94 12.63 3.83
CA GLY A 190 1.70 11.25 3.41
C GLY A 190 1.10 11.15 2.01
N GLU A 191 1.05 9.94 1.45
CA GLU A 191 0.64 9.68 0.05
C GLU A 191 -0.88 9.73 -0.13
N GLY A 192 -1.66 9.35 0.89
CA GLY A 192 -3.11 9.29 0.84
C GLY A 192 -3.70 8.27 1.80
N LEU A 193 -4.86 7.73 1.43
CA LEU A 193 -5.60 6.73 2.21
C LEU A 193 -5.91 5.48 1.39
N ILE A 194 -6.04 4.36 2.09
CA ILE A 194 -6.74 3.17 1.62
C ILE A 194 -8.05 3.06 2.42
N ALA A 195 -9.17 3.27 1.75
CA ALA A 195 -10.49 3.02 2.31
C ALA A 195 -10.88 1.57 2.04
N LYS A 196 -11.34 0.85 3.08
CA LYS A 196 -11.71 -0.56 3.00
C LYS A 196 -13.10 -0.75 3.62
N LYS A 197 -14.01 -1.41 2.89
CA LYS A 197 -15.34 -1.70 3.42
C LYS A 197 -15.23 -2.73 4.55
N LEU A 198 -15.77 -2.43 5.75
CA LEU A 198 -15.63 -3.26 6.96
C LEU A 198 -16.19 -4.68 6.81
N THR A 199 -17.22 -4.84 5.98
CA THR A 199 -17.87 -6.13 5.69
C THR A 199 -17.21 -6.89 4.54
N SER A 200 -16.19 -6.31 3.87
CA SER A 200 -15.56 -6.91 2.69
C SER A 200 -14.80 -8.19 3.04
N ARG A 201 -14.88 -9.17 2.16
CA ARG A 201 -14.00 -10.33 2.14
C ARG A 201 -12.72 -9.99 1.39
N TYR A 202 -11.67 -10.77 1.60
CA TYR A 202 -10.44 -10.57 0.86
C TYR A 202 -10.51 -11.22 -0.53
N ALA A 203 -10.47 -10.40 -1.58
CA ALA A 203 -10.57 -10.84 -2.97
C ALA A 203 -9.17 -11.11 -3.56
N VAL A 204 -8.66 -12.33 -3.38
CA VAL A 204 -7.34 -12.76 -3.84
C VAL A 204 -7.16 -12.50 -5.34
N ASP A 205 -6.07 -11.85 -5.75
CA ASP A 205 -5.68 -11.54 -7.14
C ASP A 205 -6.72 -10.73 -7.93
N LYS A 206 -7.59 -9.99 -7.24
CA LYS A 206 -8.63 -9.18 -7.87
C LYS A 206 -8.56 -7.72 -7.46
N ARG A 207 -8.95 -6.85 -8.39
CA ARG A 207 -9.27 -5.46 -8.08
C ARG A 207 -10.72 -5.38 -7.61
N SER A 208 -10.92 -4.75 -6.46
CA SER A 208 -12.23 -4.62 -5.84
C SER A 208 -12.60 -3.16 -5.61
N LYS A 209 -13.87 -2.83 -5.76
CA LYS A 209 -14.43 -1.54 -5.35
C LYS A 209 -14.69 -1.44 -3.84
N GLU A 210 -14.51 -2.54 -3.12
CA GLU A 210 -14.57 -2.57 -1.65
C GLU A 210 -13.24 -2.12 -1.00
N TRP A 211 -12.17 -1.97 -1.79
CA TRP A 211 -10.93 -1.31 -1.42
C TRP A 211 -10.66 -0.17 -2.38
N LEU A 212 -10.61 1.05 -1.85
CA LEU A 212 -10.41 2.27 -2.61
C LEU A 212 -9.11 2.95 -2.18
N LYS A 213 -8.34 3.44 -3.13
CA LYS A 213 -7.17 4.28 -2.86
C LYS A 213 -7.50 5.73 -3.20
N ILE A 214 -7.28 6.62 -2.22
CA ILE A 214 -7.49 8.06 -2.31
C ILE A 214 -6.12 8.70 -2.16
N LYS A 215 -5.64 9.39 -3.18
CA LYS A 215 -4.30 9.98 -3.20
C LYS A 215 -4.35 11.48 -2.93
N VAL A 216 -3.45 11.98 -2.07
CA VAL A 216 -3.24 13.42 -1.86
C VAL A 216 -2.61 14.07 -3.09
N THR A 217 -1.67 13.36 -3.74
CA THR A 217 -0.99 13.82 -4.94
C THR A 217 -1.23 12.86 -6.09
N LYS A 218 -1.22 13.39 -7.33
CA LYS A 218 -1.32 12.54 -8.52
C LYS A 218 0.03 11.89 -8.80
N GLU A 219 0.09 10.61 -8.62
CA GLU A 219 1.27 9.79 -8.87
C GLU A 219 0.88 8.55 -9.64
N GLN A 220 1.75 8.10 -10.53
CA GLN A 220 1.54 6.88 -11.30
C GLN A 220 2.87 6.20 -11.60
N GLU A 221 2.81 4.88 -11.71
CA GLU A 221 3.91 4.07 -12.22
C GLU A 221 3.98 4.22 -13.73
N MET A 222 5.20 4.39 -14.26
CA MET A 222 5.48 4.54 -15.68
C MET A 222 6.63 3.64 -16.10
N VAL A 223 6.55 3.04 -17.28
CA VAL A 223 7.62 2.26 -17.86
C VAL A 223 8.63 3.20 -18.51
N ILE A 224 9.92 2.97 -18.29
CA ILE A 224 11.00 3.71 -18.92
C ILE A 224 11.32 3.03 -20.26
N GLY A 225 11.13 3.73 -21.36
CA GLY A 225 11.40 3.23 -22.71
C GLY A 225 12.63 3.85 -23.39
N GLY A 226 13.27 4.82 -22.72
CA GLY A 226 14.46 5.49 -23.23
C GLY A 226 14.88 6.67 -22.38
N PHE A 227 15.91 7.37 -22.83
CA PHE A 227 16.40 8.60 -22.22
C PHE A 227 16.95 9.55 -23.30
N THR A 228 17.17 10.81 -22.95
CA THR A 228 17.74 11.83 -23.84
C THR A 228 19.13 12.23 -23.37
N ASP A 229 19.93 12.79 -24.28
CA ASP A 229 21.20 13.40 -23.92
C ASP A 229 21.02 14.53 -22.90
N PRO A 230 21.98 14.70 -21.99
CA PRO A 230 21.97 15.80 -21.06
C PRO A 230 22.16 17.15 -21.77
N LYS A 231 21.67 18.22 -21.16
CA LYS A 231 21.88 19.60 -21.62
C LYS A 231 22.72 20.38 -20.60
N GLY A 232 23.56 21.28 -21.12
CA GLY A 232 24.43 22.10 -20.28
C GLY A 232 25.49 21.28 -19.54
N GLY A 233 25.74 21.58 -18.28
CA GLY A 233 26.72 20.88 -17.43
C GLY A 233 26.24 19.61 -16.74
N ARG A 234 25.05 19.13 -17.06
CA ARG A 234 24.49 17.90 -16.45
C ARG A 234 25.20 16.66 -16.99
N HIS A 235 25.54 15.72 -16.11
CA HIS A 235 26.11 14.42 -16.46
C HIS A 235 25.03 13.36 -16.63
N GLY A 236 25.37 12.25 -17.30
CA GLY A 236 24.52 11.06 -17.45
C GLY A 236 23.45 11.23 -18.53
N PHE A 237 22.25 11.61 -18.17
CA PHE A 237 21.12 11.78 -19.09
C PHE A 237 20.33 13.08 -18.82
N GLY A 238 19.58 13.52 -19.84
CA GLY A 238 18.72 14.70 -19.72
C GLY A 238 17.37 14.40 -19.08
N SER A 239 16.61 13.50 -19.70
CA SER A 239 15.29 13.09 -19.23
C SER A 239 15.03 11.61 -19.54
N LEU A 240 14.25 10.94 -18.72
CA LEU A 240 13.68 9.61 -19.00
C LEU A 240 12.47 9.76 -19.92
N LEU A 241 12.32 8.87 -20.90
CA LEU A 241 11.17 8.77 -21.77
C LEU A 241 10.20 7.75 -21.19
N LEU A 242 8.99 8.18 -20.88
CA LEU A 242 8.01 7.45 -20.09
C LEU A 242 6.89 6.88 -20.96
N GLY A 243 6.36 5.74 -20.56
CA GLY A 243 5.19 5.15 -21.17
C GLY A 243 4.38 4.25 -20.24
N TYR A 244 3.25 3.80 -20.74
CA TYR A 244 2.38 2.82 -20.08
C TYR A 244 1.88 1.81 -21.12
N TYR A 245 1.49 0.62 -20.66
CA TYR A 245 0.94 -0.38 -21.57
C TYR A 245 -0.57 -0.20 -21.75
N GLU A 246 -1.00 -0.21 -23.00
CA GLU A 246 -2.39 -0.28 -23.42
C GLU A 246 -2.55 -1.31 -24.50
N LYS A 247 -3.40 -2.33 -24.28
CA LYS A 247 -3.62 -3.45 -25.23
C LYS A 247 -2.32 -4.09 -25.72
N GLY A 248 -1.36 -4.29 -24.82
CA GLY A 248 -0.06 -4.91 -25.09
C GLY A 248 0.95 -4.01 -25.83
N LYS A 249 0.63 -2.74 -26.08
CA LYS A 249 1.50 -1.76 -26.73
C LYS A 249 1.98 -0.73 -25.72
N LEU A 250 3.29 -0.38 -25.78
CA LEU A 250 3.83 0.69 -24.95
C LEU A 250 3.51 2.05 -25.59
N ILE A 251 2.68 2.84 -24.89
CA ILE A 251 2.24 4.17 -25.31
C ILE A 251 3.13 5.22 -24.66
N TYR A 252 3.65 6.15 -25.42
CA TYR A 252 4.47 7.26 -24.91
C TYR A 252 3.61 8.24 -24.08
N ALA A 253 4.11 8.65 -22.92
CA ALA A 253 3.41 9.52 -21.97
C ALA A 253 4.21 10.77 -21.55
N GLY A 254 5.25 11.12 -22.31
CA GLY A 254 6.08 12.28 -22.00
C GLY A 254 7.44 11.91 -21.41
N LYS A 255 8.13 12.90 -20.85
CA LYS A 255 9.47 12.73 -20.31
C LYS A 255 9.66 13.43 -18.98
N VAL A 256 10.55 12.89 -18.12
CA VAL A 256 10.87 13.44 -16.80
C VAL A 256 12.36 13.69 -16.67
N GLY A 257 12.75 14.90 -16.27
CA GLY A 257 14.15 15.29 -16.06
C GLY A 257 14.46 15.78 -14.66
N THR A 258 13.46 15.85 -13.77
CA THR A 258 13.56 16.35 -12.38
C THR A 258 13.30 15.25 -11.38
N GLY A 259 13.72 15.46 -10.11
CA GLY A 259 13.55 14.48 -9.02
C GLY A 259 14.77 13.59 -8.80
N PHE A 260 15.91 13.89 -9.43
CA PHE A 260 17.18 13.19 -9.27
C PHE A 260 18.18 14.04 -8.46
N ASN A 261 18.91 13.40 -7.58
CA ASN A 261 20.19 13.87 -7.06
C ASN A 261 21.32 13.21 -7.85
N ASP A 262 22.58 13.60 -7.58
CA ASP A 262 23.75 13.12 -8.34
C ASP A 262 23.92 11.60 -8.23
N ASP A 263 23.71 11.01 -7.05
CA ASP A 263 23.84 9.58 -6.83
C ASP A 263 22.75 8.79 -7.58
N SER A 264 21.50 9.19 -7.46
CA SER A 264 20.38 8.57 -8.16
C SER A 264 20.47 8.74 -9.69
N LEU A 265 21.02 9.88 -10.15
CA LEU A 265 21.25 10.13 -11.56
C LEU A 265 22.32 9.18 -12.12
N ASN A 266 23.43 9.01 -11.40
CA ASN A 266 24.52 8.13 -11.79
C ASN A 266 24.12 6.65 -11.79
N ASP A 267 23.42 6.20 -10.75
CA ASP A 267 22.91 4.82 -10.68
C ASP A 267 21.91 4.54 -11.81
N MET A 268 20.94 5.45 -12.00
CA MET A 268 19.99 5.35 -13.09
C MET A 268 20.70 5.25 -14.45
N TYR A 269 21.68 6.12 -14.72
CA TYR A 269 22.41 6.11 -15.99
C TYR A 269 23.13 4.78 -16.24
N LYS A 270 23.76 4.19 -15.21
CA LYS A 270 24.39 2.87 -15.32
C LYS A 270 23.37 1.77 -15.69
N ARG A 271 22.17 1.82 -15.10
CA ARG A 271 21.09 0.87 -15.39
C ARG A 271 20.55 1.06 -16.82
N LEU A 272 20.33 2.30 -17.24
CA LEU A 272 19.89 2.63 -18.61
C LEU A 272 20.87 2.11 -19.68
N LYS A 273 22.16 2.34 -19.48
CA LYS A 273 23.21 1.89 -20.42
C LYS A 273 23.26 0.37 -20.60
N LYS A 274 22.95 -0.41 -19.55
CA LYS A 274 22.89 -1.88 -19.63
C LYS A 274 21.71 -2.39 -20.47
N LEU A 275 20.66 -1.58 -20.61
CA LEU A 275 19.42 -1.93 -21.32
C LEU A 275 19.31 -1.28 -22.69
N GLU A 276 20.32 -0.53 -23.13
CA GLU A 276 20.29 0.23 -24.39
C GLU A 276 20.06 -0.68 -25.60
N THR A 277 19.28 -0.20 -26.56
CA THR A 277 18.90 -0.91 -27.81
C THR A 277 18.66 0.09 -28.94
N ASP A 278 18.79 -0.36 -30.17
CA ASP A 278 18.63 0.49 -31.37
C ASP A 278 17.15 0.76 -31.71
N LYS A 279 16.22 -0.04 -31.17
CA LYS A 279 14.81 0.03 -31.54
C LYS A 279 14.00 0.70 -30.44
N SER A 280 13.16 1.68 -30.83
CA SER A 280 12.19 2.26 -29.92
C SER A 280 11.19 1.22 -29.45
N PRO A 281 10.95 1.08 -28.12
CA PRO A 281 9.93 0.18 -27.60
C PRO A 281 8.52 0.75 -27.71
N PHE A 282 8.38 2.05 -27.96
CA PHE A 282 7.08 2.70 -28.07
C PHE A 282 6.37 2.34 -29.38
N SER A 283 5.06 2.14 -29.30
CA SER A 283 4.21 1.83 -30.47
C SER A 283 4.26 2.91 -31.55
N LEU A 284 4.34 4.17 -31.13
CA LEU A 284 4.64 5.32 -31.97
C LEU A 284 5.94 5.95 -31.46
N LYS A 285 6.95 5.99 -32.32
CA LYS A 285 8.26 6.57 -31.98
C LYS A 285 8.12 8.05 -31.64
N PRO A 286 8.47 8.49 -30.41
CA PRO A 286 8.44 9.91 -30.06
C PRO A 286 9.43 10.74 -30.89
N LYS A 287 9.08 11.99 -31.17
CA LYS A 287 9.94 12.94 -31.90
C LYS A 287 10.99 13.55 -30.97
N GLU A 288 11.83 12.73 -30.35
CA GLU A 288 12.94 13.19 -29.51
C GLU A 288 14.25 13.06 -30.26
N ARG A 289 14.95 14.18 -30.48
CA ARG A 289 16.13 14.25 -31.35
C ARG A 289 17.34 13.50 -30.79
N THR A 290 17.49 13.48 -29.46
CA THR A 290 18.65 12.88 -28.78
C THR A 290 18.22 11.65 -27.96
N ALA A 291 17.24 10.88 -28.49
CA ALA A 291 16.71 9.73 -27.76
C ALA A 291 17.62 8.51 -27.90
N HIS A 292 17.95 7.92 -26.78
CA HIS A 292 18.51 6.59 -26.62
C HIS A 292 17.39 5.66 -26.16
N TRP A 293 17.18 4.54 -26.84
CA TRP A 293 16.13 3.59 -26.50
C TRP A 293 16.67 2.51 -25.58
N ILE A 294 15.82 2.01 -24.71
CA ILE A 294 16.14 0.88 -23.83
C ILE A 294 15.08 -0.20 -23.93
N LYS A 295 15.44 -1.42 -23.55
CA LYS A 295 14.45 -2.47 -23.28
C LYS A 295 13.54 -2.00 -22.14
N PRO A 296 12.20 -2.09 -22.26
CA PRO A 296 11.25 -1.53 -21.30
C PRO A 296 11.10 -2.44 -20.06
N GLU A 297 12.19 -2.58 -19.29
CA GLU A 297 12.29 -3.44 -18.10
C GLU A 297 12.24 -2.66 -16.78
N LEU A 298 12.38 -1.33 -16.84
CA LEU A 298 12.37 -0.47 -15.66
C LEU A 298 11.03 0.23 -15.48
N VAL A 299 10.56 0.28 -14.25
CA VAL A 299 9.35 1.01 -13.83
C VAL A 299 9.73 2.13 -12.87
N ALA A 300 9.23 3.32 -13.12
CA ALA A 300 9.42 4.50 -12.27
C ALA A 300 8.10 4.96 -11.64
N GLN A 301 8.15 5.39 -10.38
CA GLN A 301 7.09 6.16 -9.74
C GLN A 301 7.24 7.61 -10.14
N ILE A 302 6.20 8.19 -10.73
CA ILE A 302 6.20 9.57 -11.24
C ILE A 302 5.07 10.35 -10.59
N LYS A 303 5.42 11.46 -9.94
CA LYS A 303 4.46 12.48 -9.51
C LYS A 303 4.20 13.45 -10.65
N TYR A 304 2.96 13.91 -10.80
CA TYR A 304 2.60 14.84 -11.87
C TYR A 304 1.40 15.71 -11.46
N THR A 305 1.10 16.77 -12.20
CA THR A 305 -0.04 17.65 -11.90
C THR A 305 -1.31 17.16 -12.59
N GLU A 306 -1.23 16.80 -13.86
CA GLU A 306 -2.37 16.34 -14.65
C GLU A 306 -1.94 15.56 -15.91
N TRP A 307 -2.86 14.83 -16.49
CA TRP A 307 -2.76 14.34 -17.86
C TRP A 307 -3.19 15.42 -18.83
N THR A 308 -2.37 15.67 -19.85
CA THR A 308 -2.73 16.58 -20.95
C THR A 308 -3.69 15.91 -21.93
N GLU A 309 -4.34 16.70 -22.78
CA GLU A 309 -5.19 16.19 -23.88
C GLU A 309 -4.43 15.28 -24.85
N THR A 310 -3.11 15.46 -24.96
CA THR A 310 -2.23 14.63 -25.80
C THR A 310 -1.74 13.38 -25.07
N ASN A 311 -2.36 12.97 -23.96
CA ASN A 311 -1.98 11.81 -23.14
C ASN A 311 -0.54 11.85 -22.63
N SER A 312 -0.05 13.02 -22.27
CA SER A 312 1.26 13.20 -21.65
C SER A 312 1.13 13.72 -20.22
N LEU A 313 2.10 13.40 -19.36
CA LEU A 313 2.14 13.90 -17.98
C LEU A 313 2.62 15.35 -17.97
N ARG A 314 1.92 16.21 -17.22
CA ARG A 314 2.32 17.61 -17.00
C ARG A 314 3.12 17.74 -15.70
N HIS A 315 4.23 18.49 -15.76
CA HIS A 315 5.17 18.70 -14.65
C HIS A 315 5.59 17.39 -13.94
N PRO A 316 6.03 16.37 -14.69
CA PRO A 316 6.42 15.11 -14.07
C PRO A 316 7.69 15.26 -13.23
N VAL A 317 7.71 14.59 -12.07
CA VAL A 317 8.85 14.50 -11.16
C VAL A 317 9.10 13.03 -10.88
N PHE A 318 10.33 12.58 -11.07
CA PHE A 318 10.76 11.24 -10.71
C PHE A 318 10.83 11.12 -9.18
N LEU A 319 10.21 10.07 -8.64
CA LEU A 319 10.27 9.77 -7.22
C LEU A 319 11.24 8.63 -6.93
N ALA A 320 11.06 7.49 -7.61
CA ALA A 320 11.89 6.30 -7.40
C ALA A 320 11.69 5.26 -8.50
N LEU A 321 12.56 4.23 -8.56
CA LEU A 321 12.32 2.99 -9.30
C LEU A 321 11.40 2.06 -8.52
N ARG A 322 10.60 1.27 -9.24
CA ARG A 322 9.69 0.26 -8.69
C ARG A 322 10.14 -1.13 -9.15
N GLU A 323 11.12 -1.69 -8.41
CA GLU A 323 11.66 -3.04 -8.68
C GLU A 323 10.65 -4.15 -8.36
N ASP A 324 9.61 -3.82 -7.58
CA ASP A 324 8.50 -4.71 -7.22
C ASP A 324 7.41 -4.81 -8.28
N LYS A 325 7.54 -4.09 -9.41
CA LYS A 325 6.52 -4.02 -10.47
C LYS A 325 6.98 -4.72 -11.75
N ASP A 326 6.07 -5.50 -12.33
CA ASP A 326 6.27 -5.99 -13.69
C ASP A 326 5.90 -4.88 -14.68
N PRO A 327 6.82 -4.44 -15.57
CA PRO A 327 6.56 -3.39 -16.55
C PRO A 327 5.32 -3.64 -17.41
N LYS A 328 5.05 -4.91 -17.77
CA LYS A 328 3.91 -5.28 -18.62
C LYS A 328 2.55 -5.03 -17.96
N ASN A 329 2.52 -4.92 -16.64
CA ASN A 329 1.32 -4.65 -15.86
C ASN A 329 1.11 -3.16 -15.55
N VAL A 330 2.00 -2.29 -16.05
CA VAL A 330 1.91 -0.84 -15.87
C VAL A 330 1.00 -0.24 -16.93
N GLY A 331 -0.26 -0.02 -16.58
CA GLY A 331 -1.26 0.67 -17.40
C GLY A 331 -1.52 2.10 -16.93
N ARG A 332 -2.26 2.87 -17.73
CA ARG A 332 -2.75 4.18 -17.29
C ARG A 332 -3.78 3.99 -16.17
N GLU A 333 -3.55 4.62 -15.03
CA GLU A 333 -4.54 4.67 -13.96
C GLU A 333 -5.57 5.76 -14.27
N VAL A 334 -6.84 5.38 -14.32
CA VAL A 334 -7.97 6.29 -14.41
C VAL A 334 -8.73 6.18 -13.11
N ALA A 335 -9.03 7.32 -12.49
CA ALA A 335 -9.87 7.33 -11.30
C ALA A 335 -11.31 6.98 -11.69
N ASP A 336 -11.89 6.05 -10.93
CA ASP A 336 -13.34 5.85 -10.96
C ASP A 336 -13.98 6.88 -10.01
N HIS A 337 -15.06 7.48 -10.45
CA HIS A 337 -15.87 8.36 -9.60
C HIS A 337 -16.75 7.50 -8.69
N ILE A 338 -16.16 7.01 -7.58
CA ILE A 338 -16.83 6.12 -6.65
C ILE A 338 -17.02 6.86 -5.33
N VAL A 339 -18.23 7.27 -5.04
CA VAL A 339 -18.69 7.66 -3.71
C VAL A 339 -19.65 6.57 -3.24
N PRO A 340 -19.29 5.78 -2.21
CA PRO A 340 -20.21 4.80 -1.67
C PRO A 340 -21.44 5.48 -1.10
N GLU A 341 -22.64 5.02 -1.52
CA GLU A 341 -23.91 5.51 -0.98
C GLU A 341 -23.94 5.25 0.54
N GLU A 342 -24.40 6.25 1.31
CA GLU A 342 -24.72 6.04 2.71
C GLU A 342 -25.93 5.09 2.80
N THR A 343 -25.70 3.89 3.32
CA THR A 343 -26.83 3.06 3.74
C THR A 343 -27.44 3.71 4.97
N GLU A 344 -28.70 4.15 4.88
CA GLU A 344 -29.43 4.63 6.03
C GLU A 344 -29.41 3.55 7.13
N ILE A 345 -28.60 3.77 8.17
CA ILE A 345 -28.65 2.94 9.37
C ILE A 345 -29.99 3.27 10.03
N PRO A 346 -30.90 2.29 10.23
CA PRO A 346 -32.14 2.55 10.96
C PRO A 346 -31.79 3.08 12.34
N ARG A 347 -32.02 4.37 12.57
CA ARG A 347 -31.87 4.97 13.90
C ARG A 347 -32.72 4.17 14.87
N LYS A 348 -32.12 3.50 15.84
CA LYS A 348 -32.82 2.87 16.94
C LYS A 348 -33.77 3.91 17.51
N ALA A 349 -35.09 3.64 17.39
CA ALA A 349 -36.13 4.49 17.97
C ALA A 349 -35.83 4.74 19.44
N GLU A 350 -35.55 5.99 19.77
CA GLU A 350 -35.49 6.46 21.16
C GLU A 350 -36.85 6.14 21.82
N LYS A 351 -36.84 5.27 22.82
CA LYS A 351 -38.01 4.99 23.63
C LYS A 351 -38.39 6.29 24.34
N THR A 352 -39.37 6.98 23.81
CA THR A 352 -40.05 8.09 24.43
C THR A 352 -40.62 7.60 25.77
N LYS A 353 -40.05 8.03 26.88
CA LYS A 353 -40.62 7.88 28.20
C LYS A 353 -41.95 8.64 28.23
N ARG A 354 -43.06 7.91 28.20
CA ARG A 354 -44.36 8.46 28.49
C ARG A 354 -44.36 8.91 29.95
N THR A 355 -44.36 10.20 30.19
CA THR A 355 -44.71 10.80 31.49
C THR A 355 -46.18 10.55 31.76
N VAL A 356 -46.45 9.76 32.77
CA VAL A 356 -47.78 9.58 33.32
C VAL A 356 -48.13 10.86 34.08
N SER A 357 -49.09 11.63 33.56
CA SER A 357 -49.66 12.77 34.29
C SER A 357 -50.70 12.26 35.28
N ASP A 358 -50.45 12.41 36.57
CA ASP A 358 -51.40 12.22 37.67
C ASP A 358 -52.58 13.20 37.51
N LYS A 359 -53.77 12.66 37.23
CA LYS A 359 -55.04 13.38 37.40
C LYS A 359 -55.51 13.27 38.83
N LYS A 360 -55.50 14.38 39.57
CA LYS A 360 -56.21 14.55 40.84
C LYS A 360 -57.72 14.38 40.65
N PRO A 361 -58.46 13.72 41.62
CA PRO A 361 -59.90 13.62 41.56
C PRO A 361 -60.57 14.93 42.06
N ALA A 362 -61.59 15.38 41.33
CA ALA A 362 -62.42 16.51 41.73
C ALA A 362 -63.34 16.14 42.90
N LYS A 363 -63.31 16.97 43.93
CA LYS A 363 -64.32 16.98 45.01
C LYS A 363 -65.68 17.44 44.52
N LYS A 364 -66.70 16.65 44.73
CA LYS A 364 -68.08 17.09 44.67
C LYS A 364 -68.39 17.82 45.99
N GLU A 365 -68.87 19.04 45.88
CA GLU A 365 -69.66 19.71 46.91
C GLU A 365 -71.13 19.69 46.55
N THR A 366 -71.98 19.47 47.55
CA THR A 366 -73.42 19.41 47.63
C THR A 366 -74.17 20.49 46.91
#